data_0903e24c4db3e02e871b46ef4b3cc5c7
#
_entry.id   0903e24c4db3e02e871b46ef4b3cc5c7
#
_cell.length_a   1.000
_cell.length_b   1.000
_cell.length_c   1.000
_cell.angle_alpha   90.00
_cell.angle_beta   90.00
_cell.angle_gamma   90.00
#
_symmetry.space_group_name_H-M   'P 1'
#
loop_
_entity.id
_entity.type
_entity.pdbx_description
1 polymer ?
#
loop_
_entity_poly.entity_id
_entity_poly.type
_entity_poly.pdbx_seq_one_letter_code
_entity_poly.pdbx_strand_id
1 'polypeptide(L)'
;YLLLVNYTQLTPKVADVLYSKGPFVFFITAFNVLGYSTLRISSWINTQYALNIRHRWKIIVIYVAVILLFLLLNYSLLIAAKLLAGIDNLFTFSNGGWRILIVVWLVELVIVGLLLANRSIQNNLKLQQEAAKLQTENDTARYAALQSQLNPHFLFNSLNTLIAEIEYNPGNAVHFTKHLSSVYRYVLQCQDKTLVTLAEELEFLQSYLFLHEVRLGDCISCNCCIPSGYTGCMLPPLTLQLLAENVINHNSITLSKPMKIEICLEEEYLVVSNPIQPKKSHESPGVGLKNLSNRCLLMLGKEIIIQREEKVFTVKVPLLYE
;
A
#
# COMPACT_ATOMS: atom_id res chain seq x y z
N TYR A 1 -35.57 -36.73 11.69
CA TYR A 1 -35.89 -38.00 11.05
C TYR A 1 -37.27 -38.52 11.48
N LEU A 2 -37.51 -38.83 12.78
CA LEU A 2 -38.80 -39.38 13.28
C LEU A 2 -39.98 -38.44 13.01
N LEU A 3 -39.83 -37.13 13.19
CA LEU A 3 -40.86 -36.14 12.85
C LEU A 3 -41.17 -36.15 11.34
N LEU A 4 -40.12 -36.27 10.50
CA LEU A 4 -40.25 -36.29 9.06
C LEU A 4 -41.00 -37.54 8.57
N VAL A 5 -40.69 -38.69 9.14
CA VAL A 5 -41.39 -39.96 8.86
C VAL A 5 -42.87 -39.87 9.26
N ASN A 6 -43.18 -39.33 10.43
CA ASN A 6 -44.57 -39.16 10.88
C ASN A 6 -45.35 -38.12 10.05
N TYR A 7 -44.72 -37.03 9.64
CA TYR A 7 -45.34 -35.97 8.84
C TYR A 7 -45.71 -36.43 7.42
N THR A 8 -44.95 -37.37 6.85
CA THR A 8 -45.07 -37.77 5.45
C THR A 8 -46.15 -38.81 5.20
N GLN A 9 -46.87 -39.33 6.22
CA GLN A 9 -47.95 -40.32 6.11
C GLN A 9 -47.54 -41.52 5.24
N LEU A 10 -46.42 -42.14 5.54
CA LEU A 10 -45.89 -43.30 4.83
C LEU A 10 -46.80 -44.51 5.04
N THR A 11 -46.84 -45.43 4.03
CA THR A 11 -47.53 -46.71 4.19
C THR A 11 -46.90 -47.49 5.36
N PRO A 12 -47.68 -48.23 6.14
CA PRO A 12 -47.20 -48.97 7.32
C PRO A 12 -45.93 -49.79 7.06
N LYS A 13 -45.87 -50.50 5.95
CA LYS A 13 -44.65 -51.27 5.57
C LYS A 13 -43.41 -50.46 5.39
N VAL A 14 -43.49 -49.26 4.81
CA VAL A 14 -42.34 -48.36 4.61
C VAL A 14 -41.95 -47.69 5.92
N ALA A 15 -42.93 -47.37 6.75
CA ALA A 15 -42.68 -46.82 8.09
C ALA A 15 -41.90 -47.82 8.95
N ASP A 16 -42.32 -49.10 8.99
CA ASP A 16 -41.64 -50.14 9.77
C ASP A 16 -40.19 -50.36 9.33
N VAL A 17 -39.91 -50.32 8.04
CA VAL A 17 -38.52 -50.41 7.52
C VAL A 17 -37.70 -49.17 7.91
N LEU A 18 -38.25 -47.98 7.81
CA LEU A 18 -37.57 -46.74 8.18
C LEU A 18 -37.36 -46.60 9.69
N TYR A 19 -38.21 -47.19 10.52
CA TYR A 19 -38.04 -47.27 11.97
C TYR A 19 -36.98 -48.30 12.39
N SER A 20 -36.52 -49.17 11.49
CA SER A 20 -35.45 -50.12 11.77
C SER A 20 -34.10 -49.42 11.90
N LYS A 21 -33.18 -50.04 12.67
CA LYS A 21 -31.83 -49.41 12.95
C LYS A 21 -30.96 -49.25 11.69
N GLY A 22 -31.09 -50.11 10.70
CA GLY A 22 -30.28 -50.11 9.49
C GLY A 22 -30.43 -48.84 8.64
N PRO A 23 -31.64 -48.52 8.16
CA PRO A 23 -31.89 -47.29 7.42
C PRO A 23 -31.55 -46.01 8.22
N PHE A 24 -31.81 -46.01 9.52
CA PHE A 24 -31.45 -44.88 10.39
C PHE A 24 -29.96 -44.60 10.37
N VAL A 25 -29.12 -45.60 10.57
CA VAL A 25 -27.65 -45.46 10.53
C VAL A 25 -27.19 -45.05 9.12
N PHE A 26 -27.79 -45.64 8.09
CA PHE A 26 -27.46 -45.32 6.70
C PHE A 26 -27.75 -43.85 6.36
N PHE A 27 -28.90 -43.31 6.74
CA PHE A 27 -29.25 -41.92 6.50
C PHE A 27 -28.32 -40.96 7.27
N ILE A 28 -28.00 -41.26 8.53
CA ILE A 28 -27.06 -40.44 9.31
C ILE A 28 -25.68 -40.42 8.65
N THR A 29 -25.14 -41.55 8.25
CA THR A 29 -23.84 -41.63 7.60
C THR A 29 -23.85 -40.93 6.23
N ALA A 30 -24.88 -41.12 5.43
CA ALA A 30 -25.03 -40.43 4.14
C ALA A 30 -25.10 -38.92 4.29
N PHE A 31 -25.89 -38.38 5.24
CA PHE A 31 -25.94 -36.94 5.51
C PHE A 31 -24.59 -36.38 5.98
N ASN A 32 -23.87 -37.11 6.83
CA ASN A 32 -22.53 -36.66 7.27
C ASN A 32 -21.51 -36.63 6.11
N VAL A 33 -21.52 -37.66 5.25
CA VAL A 33 -20.65 -37.70 4.06
C VAL A 33 -21.00 -36.59 3.09
N LEU A 34 -22.28 -36.34 2.86
CA LEU A 34 -22.75 -35.24 2.02
C LEU A 34 -22.32 -33.87 2.58
N GLY A 35 -22.56 -33.63 3.86
CA GLY A 35 -22.14 -32.37 4.53
C GLY A 35 -20.64 -32.15 4.45
N TYR A 36 -19.85 -33.19 4.72
CA TYR A 36 -18.38 -33.09 4.60
C TYR A 36 -17.93 -32.83 3.16
N SER A 37 -18.54 -33.51 2.18
CA SER A 37 -18.23 -33.29 0.76
C SER A 37 -18.56 -31.88 0.31
N THR A 38 -19.69 -31.31 0.76
CA THR A 38 -20.08 -29.92 0.48
C THR A 38 -19.05 -28.92 1.05
N LEU A 39 -18.60 -29.13 2.28
CA LEU A 39 -17.57 -28.30 2.90
C LEU A 39 -16.23 -28.39 2.14
N ARG A 40 -15.82 -29.58 1.72
CA ARG A 40 -14.61 -29.80 0.92
C ARG A 40 -14.68 -29.12 -0.45
N ILE A 41 -15.77 -29.30 -1.17
CA ILE A 41 -16.00 -28.67 -2.48
C ILE A 41 -16.03 -27.15 -2.32
N SER A 42 -16.74 -26.66 -1.31
CA SER A 42 -16.78 -25.21 -1.00
C SER A 42 -15.39 -24.66 -0.70
N SER A 43 -14.58 -25.37 0.09
CA SER A 43 -13.19 -24.98 0.38
C SER A 43 -12.31 -24.96 -0.88
N TRP A 44 -12.43 -26.00 -1.72
CA TRP A 44 -11.70 -26.10 -2.99
C TRP A 44 -12.06 -24.97 -3.96
N ILE A 45 -13.34 -24.67 -4.13
CA ILE A 45 -13.79 -23.53 -4.95
C ILE A 45 -13.16 -22.24 -4.46
N ASN A 46 -13.04 -22.06 -3.14
CA ASN A 46 -12.44 -20.86 -2.55
C ASN A 46 -10.96 -20.71 -2.90
N THR A 47 -10.20 -21.78 -2.78
CA THR A 47 -8.76 -21.72 -3.06
C THR A 47 -8.49 -21.44 -4.54
N GLN A 48 -9.31 -21.95 -5.44
CA GLN A 48 -9.09 -21.79 -6.88
C GLN A 48 -9.65 -20.48 -7.46
N TYR A 49 -10.71 -19.92 -6.87
CA TYR A 49 -11.46 -18.82 -7.49
C TYR A 49 -11.67 -17.59 -6.59
N ALA A 50 -11.05 -17.54 -5.41
CA ALA A 50 -11.30 -16.52 -4.38
C ALA A 50 -11.05 -15.07 -4.81
N LEU A 51 -10.21 -14.81 -5.81
CA LEU A 51 -9.75 -13.48 -6.19
C LEU A 51 -10.11 -13.05 -7.63
N ASN A 52 -10.78 -13.90 -8.42
CA ASN A 52 -10.97 -13.60 -9.83
C ASN A 52 -12.41 -13.25 -10.18
N ILE A 53 -12.73 -11.96 -10.19
CA ILE A 53 -14.04 -11.39 -10.57
C ILE A 53 -14.51 -11.87 -11.96
N ARG A 54 -13.55 -12.15 -12.86
CA ARG A 54 -13.82 -12.59 -14.23
C ARG A 54 -14.46 -14.00 -14.31
N HIS A 55 -14.45 -14.77 -13.20
CA HIS A 55 -14.93 -16.16 -13.15
C HIS A 55 -16.22 -16.36 -12.34
N ARG A 56 -16.99 -15.31 -12.03
CA ARG A 56 -18.25 -15.42 -11.25
C ARG A 56 -19.23 -16.43 -11.85
N TRP A 57 -19.39 -16.46 -13.16
CA TRP A 57 -20.26 -17.43 -13.84
C TRP A 57 -19.80 -18.88 -13.64
N LYS A 58 -18.51 -19.16 -13.63
CA LYS A 58 -17.98 -20.50 -13.38
C LYS A 58 -18.32 -20.98 -11.98
N ILE A 59 -18.25 -20.09 -11.00
CA ILE A 59 -18.61 -20.39 -9.60
C ILE A 59 -20.09 -20.74 -9.50
N ILE A 60 -20.97 -19.97 -10.14
CA ILE A 60 -22.41 -20.24 -10.17
C ILE A 60 -22.67 -21.60 -10.83
N VAL A 61 -22.05 -21.89 -11.96
CA VAL A 61 -22.21 -23.17 -12.66
C VAL A 61 -21.77 -24.35 -11.77
N ILE A 62 -20.66 -24.21 -11.03
CA ILE A 62 -20.20 -25.26 -10.12
C ILE A 62 -21.20 -25.47 -8.98
N TYR A 63 -21.75 -24.40 -8.37
CA TYR A 63 -22.76 -24.53 -7.33
C TYR A 63 -24.04 -25.18 -7.85
N VAL A 64 -24.52 -24.78 -9.04
CA VAL A 64 -25.66 -25.41 -9.68
C VAL A 64 -25.40 -26.91 -9.96
N ALA A 65 -24.21 -27.23 -10.47
CA ALA A 65 -23.83 -28.64 -10.70
C ALA A 65 -23.78 -29.46 -9.40
N VAL A 66 -23.27 -28.88 -8.30
CA VAL A 66 -23.26 -29.49 -6.98
C VAL A 66 -24.67 -29.73 -6.49
N ILE A 67 -25.57 -28.76 -6.58
CA ILE A 67 -26.97 -28.89 -6.20
C ILE A 67 -27.66 -30.03 -7.01
N LEU A 68 -27.46 -30.04 -8.32
CA LEU A 68 -28.03 -31.11 -9.19
C LEU A 68 -27.47 -32.48 -8.82
N LEU A 69 -26.19 -32.60 -8.53
CA LEU A 69 -25.56 -33.84 -8.08
C LEU A 69 -26.18 -34.33 -6.77
N PHE A 70 -26.41 -33.43 -5.81
CA PHE A 70 -27.08 -33.74 -4.54
C PHE A 70 -28.50 -34.20 -4.73
N LEU A 71 -29.28 -33.54 -5.59
CA LEU A 71 -30.63 -33.94 -5.95
C LEU A 71 -30.67 -35.38 -6.50
N LEU A 72 -29.76 -35.68 -7.43
CA LEU A 72 -29.63 -36.98 -8.06
C LEU A 72 -29.23 -38.06 -7.05
N LEU A 73 -28.36 -37.74 -6.12
CA LEU A 73 -27.88 -38.64 -5.09
C LEU A 73 -28.98 -38.92 -4.04
N ASN A 74 -29.75 -37.92 -3.61
CA ASN A 74 -30.92 -38.11 -2.74
C ASN A 74 -32.00 -38.96 -3.40
N TYR A 75 -32.23 -38.75 -4.70
CA TYR A 75 -33.16 -39.58 -5.46
C TYR A 75 -32.69 -41.03 -5.55
N SER A 76 -31.41 -41.27 -5.82
CA SER A 76 -30.82 -42.62 -5.87
C SER A 76 -30.87 -43.34 -4.51
N LEU A 77 -30.66 -42.62 -3.41
CA LEU A 77 -30.77 -43.12 -2.05
C LEU A 77 -32.21 -43.58 -1.71
N LEU A 78 -33.20 -42.83 -2.17
CA LEU A 78 -34.63 -43.22 -2.02
C LEU A 78 -34.95 -44.46 -2.81
N ILE A 79 -34.45 -44.64 -4.03
CA ILE A 79 -34.60 -45.84 -4.83
C ILE A 79 -33.93 -47.03 -4.12
N ALA A 80 -32.71 -46.85 -3.62
CA ALA A 80 -32.02 -47.91 -2.87
C ALA A 80 -32.77 -48.31 -1.60
N ALA A 81 -33.35 -47.36 -0.87
CA ALA A 81 -34.17 -47.65 0.30
C ALA A 81 -35.43 -48.48 -0.05
N LYS A 82 -36.08 -48.19 -1.20
CA LYS A 82 -37.21 -48.97 -1.69
C LYS A 82 -36.81 -50.39 -2.10
N LEU A 83 -35.68 -50.56 -2.78
CA LEU A 83 -35.11 -51.85 -3.12
C LEU A 83 -34.89 -52.71 -1.87
N LEU A 84 -34.27 -52.13 -0.84
CA LEU A 84 -34.03 -52.81 0.44
C LEU A 84 -35.34 -53.16 1.19
N ALA A 85 -36.39 -52.35 0.98
CA ALA A 85 -37.71 -52.59 1.56
C ALA A 85 -38.57 -53.62 0.76
N GLY A 86 -38.06 -54.13 -0.36
CA GLY A 86 -38.80 -55.13 -1.19
C GLY A 86 -40.00 -54.50 -1.87
N ILE A 87 -39.98 -53.24 -2.28
CA ILE A 87 -41.09 -52.54 -2.92
C ILE A 87 -40.93 -52.64 -4.44
N ASP A 88 -41.89 -53.26 -5.13
CA ASP A 88 -41.82 -53.55 -6.57
C ASP A 88 -41.81 -52.25 -7.45
N ASN A 89 -42.44 -51.18 -7.01
CA ASN A 89 -42.56 -49.93 -7.76
C ASN A 89 -41.45 -48.92 -7.38
N LEU A 90 -40.26 -49.08 -7.94
CA LEU A 90 -39.06 -48.32 -7.56
C LEU A 90 -39.14 -46.83 -7.93
N PHE A 91 -39.69 -46.51 -9.10
CA PHE A 91 -39.67 -45.15 -9.66
C PHE A 91 -40.94 -44.32 -9.38
N THR A 92 -41.99 -44.94 -8.85
CA THR A 92 -43.25 -44.25 -8.52
C THR A 92 -43.27 -43.90 -7.05
N PHE A 93 -43.40 -42.63 -6.75
CA PHE A 93 -43.51 -42.15 -5.37
C PHE A 93 -44.96 -41.76 -5.07
N SER A 94 -45.50 -42.30 -4.00
CA SER A 94 -46.76 -41.80 -3.42
C SER A 94 -46.55 -40.34 -2.94
N ASN A 95 -47.65 -39.64 -2.67
CA ASN A 95 -47.59 -38.25 -2.18
C ASN A 95 -46.66 -38.08 -0.96
N GLY A 96 -46.53 -39.12 -0.11
CA GLY A 96 -45.59 -39.09 1.02
C GLY A 96 -44.11 -39.08 0.62
N GLY A 97 -43.71 -39.80 -0.42
CA GLY A 97 -42.33 -39.83 -0.90
C GLY A 97 -41.86 -38.50 -1.50
N TRP A 98 -42.71 -37.82 -2.27
CA TRP A 98 -42.41 -36.50 -2.79
C TRP A 98 -42.29 -35.47 -1.69
N ARG A 99 -43.11 -35.54 -0.64
CA ARG A 99 -43.01 -34.64 0.53
C ARG A 99 -41.65 -34.78 1.24
N ILE A 100 -41.16 -36.00 1.43
CA ILE A 100 -39.84 -36.25 2.02
C ILE A 100 -38.74 -35.58 1.16
N LEU A 101 -38.74 -35.81 -0.14
CA LEU A 101 -37.78 -35.23 -1.06
C LEU A 101 -37.76 -33.71 -0.96
N ILE A 102 -38.92 -33.06 -1.02
CA ILE A 102 -39.03 -31.59 -0.93
C ILE A 102 -38.48 -31.07 0.39
N VAL A 103 -38.80 -31.71 1.52
CA VAL A 103 -38.33 -31.29 2.84
C VAL A 103 -36.81 -31.43 2.94
N VAL A 104 -36.23 -32.53 2.47
CA VAL A 104 -34.77 -32.74 2.46
C VAL A 104 -34.10 -31.67 1.60
N TRP A 105 -34.63 -31.36 0.42
CA TRP A 105 -34.11 -30.32 -0.46
C TRP A 105 -34.17 -28.92 0.16
N LEU A 106 -35.25 -28.59 0.84
CA LEU A 106 -35.37 -27.31 1.54
C LEU A 106 -34.34 -27.18 2.65
N VAL A 107 -34.13 -28.25 3.44
CA VAL A 107 -33.09 -28.26 4.49
C VAL A 107 -31.69 -28.09 3.89
N GLU A 108 -31.37 -28.82 2.81
CA GLU A 108 -30.10 -28.71 2.11
C GLU A 108 -29.89 -27.27 1.57
N LEU A 109 -30.91 -26.69 0.95
CA LEU A 109 -30.85 -25.33 0.41
C LEU A 109 -30.58 -24.29 1.51
N VAL A 110 -31.23 -24.44 2.68
CA VAL A 110 -30.98 -23.60 3.85
C VAL A 110 -29.54 -23.75 4.36
N ILE A 111 -29.05 -24.99 4.49
CA ILE A 111 -27.69 -25.27 4.94
C ILE A 111 -26.66 -24.66 3.98
N VAL A 112 -26.81 -24.86 2.67
CA VAL A 112 -25.92 -24.29 1.65
C VAL A 112 -25.98 -22.76 1.68
N GLY A 113 -27.18 -22.20 1.81
CA GLY A 113 -27.37 -20.75 1.94
C GLY A 113 -26.63 -20.15 3.15
N LEU A 114 -26.74 -20.77 4.32
CA LEU A 114 -26.05 -20.38 5.54
C LEU A 114 -24.51 -20.49 5.39
N LEU A 115 -24.02 -21.55 4.78
CA LEU A 115 -22.59 -21.74 4.53
C LEU A 115 -22.03 -20.64 3.58
N LEU A 116 -22.77 -20.31 2.53
CA LEU A 116 -22.42 -19.25 1.59
C LEU A 116 -22.44 -17.87 2.26
N ALA A 117 -23.47 -17.60 3.06
CA ALA A 117 -23.59 -16.34 3.79
C ALA A 117 -22.43 -16.18 4.80
N ASN A 118 -22.17 -17.20 5.62
CA ASN A 118 -21.05 -17.17 6.57
C ASN A 118 -19.72 -16.94 5.87
N ARG A 119 -19.52 -17.58 4.75
CA ARG A 119 -18.31 -17.42 3.95
C ARG A 119 -18.18 -16.01 3.38
N SER A 120 -19.25 -15.43 2.84
CA SER A 120 -19.26 -14.07 2.34
C SER A 120 -18.87 -13.07 3.45
N ILE A 121 -19.40 -13.27 4.65
CA ILE A 121 -19.07 -12.49 5.84
C ILE A 121 -17.57 -12.62 6.18
N GLN A 122 -17.06 -13.83 6.23
CA GLN A 122 -15.63 -14.08 6.52
C GLN A 122 -14.68 -13.42 5.50
N ASN A 123 -15.02 -13.52 4.22
CA ASN A 123 -14.24 -12.87 3.16
C ASN A 123 -14.28 -11.35 3.26
N ASN A 124 -15.44 -10.77 3.53
CA ASN A 124 -15.59 -9.33 3.72
C ASN A 124 -14.78 -8.84 4.93
N LEU A 125 -14.80 -9.58 6.04
CA LEU A 125 -13.99 -9.26 7.23
C LEU A 125 -12.49 -9.30 6.92
N LYS A 126 -12.03 -10.31 6.19
CA LYS A 126 -10.62 -10.37 5.75
C LYS A 126 -10.22 -9.17 4.89
N LEU A 127 -11.02 -8.84 3.88
CA LEU A 127 -10.76 -7.70 3.02
C LEU A 127 -10.73 -6.37 3.79
N GLN A 128 -11.63 -6.21 4.75
CA GLN A 128 -11.62 -5.03 5.63
C GLN A 128 -10.36 -4.97 6.51
N GLN A 129 -9.91 -6.10 7.06
CA GLN A 129 -8.69 -6.18 7.86
C GLN A 129 -7.44 -5.87 7.01
N GLU A 130 -7.35 -6.40 5.80
CA GLU A 130 -6.26 -6.11 4.87
C GLU A 130 -6.26 -4.64 4.46
N ALA A 131 -7.42 -4.06 4.14
CA ALA A 131 -7.54 -2.64 3.83
C ALA A 131 -7.12 -1.75 5.00
N ALA A 132 -7.57 -2.04 6.22
CA ALA A 132 -7.18 -1.31 7.41
C ALA A 132 -5.67 -1.41 7.70
N LYS A 133 -5.08 -2.59 7.50
CA LYS A 133 -3.63 -2.79 7.63
C LYS A 133 -2.84 -1.95 6.63
N LEU A 134 -3.22 -2.00 5.35
CA LEU A 134 -2.58 -1.20 4.30
C LEU A 134 -2.71 0.31 4.56
N GLN A 135 -3.86 0.75 5.08
CA GLN A 135 -4.06 2.14 5.49
C GLN A 135 -3.06 2.55 6.58
N THR A 136 -2.94 1.72 7.63
CA THR A 136 -2.00 1.98 8.74
C THR A 136 -0.54 1.99 8.27
N GLU A 137 -0.15 1.06 7.39
CA GLU A 137 1.18 1.01 6.80
C GLU A 137 1.47 2.26 5.94
N ASN A 138 0.49 2.72 5.16
CA ASN A 138 0.59 3.94 4.35
C ASN A 138 0.75 5.18 5.26
N ASP A 139 -0.09 5.31 6.30
CA ASP A 139 -0.02 6.42 7.23
C ASP A 139 1.33 6.44 7.97
N THR A 140 1.82 5.28 8.40
CA THR A 140 3.14 5.15 9.04
C THR A 140 4.27 5.56 8.09
N ALA A 141 4.21 5.12 6.84
CA ALA A 141 5.19 5.49 5.82
C ALA A 141 5.16 7.00 5.53
N ARG A 142 3.96 7.60 5.46
CA ARG A 142 3.80 9.05 5.32
C ARG A 142 4.38 9.81 6.51
N TYR A 143 4.12 9.36 7.75
CA TYR A 143 4.70 9.96 8.95
C TYR A 143 6.23 9.87 8.97
N ALA A 144 6.80 8.71 8.61
CA ALA A 144 8.24 8.55 8.54
C ALA A 144 8.88 9.45 7.46
N ALA A 145 8.25 9.58 6.30
CA ALA A 145 8.67 10.48 5.24
C ALA A 145 8.63 11.95 5.70
N LEU A 146 7.54 12.36 6.36
CA LEU A 146 7.37 13.69 6.93
C LEU A 146 8.46 14.01 7.96
N GLN A 147 8.69 13.12 8.91
CA GLN A 147 9.71 13.25 9.95
C GLN A 147 11.12 13.35 9.35
N SER A 148 11.40 12.58 8.28
CA SER A 148 12.67 12.65 7.55
C SER A 148 12.89 14.00 6.86
N GLN A 149 11.82 14.63 6.35
CA GLN A 149 11.91 15.93 5.69
C GLN A 149 12.22 17.09 6.66
N LEU A 150 11.81 16.97 7.92
CA LEU A 150 12.09 18.00 8.94
C LEU A 150 13.56 18.05 9.36
N ASN A 151 14.38 17.09 8.95
CA ASN A 151 15.80 16.96 9.32
C ASN A 151 16.06 17.34 10.80
N PRO A 152 15.77 16.43 11.77
CA PRO A 152 15.85 16.76 13.20
C PRO A 152 17.24 17.25 13.61
N HIS A 153 18.29 16.75 12.98
CA HIS A 153 19.67 17.17 13.23
C HIS A 153 19.91 18.62 12.83
N PHE A 154 19.35 19.06 11.69
CA PHE A 154 19.43 20.46 11.27
C PHE A 154 18.68 21.37 12.26
N LEU A 155 17.48 20.95 12.72
CA LEU A 155 16.69 21.69 13.72
C LEU A 155 17.47 21.87 15.03
N PHE A 156 17.99 20.79 15.60
CA PHE A 156 18.75 20.87 16.86
C PHE A 156 20.01 21.74 16.72
N ASN A 157 20.74 21.63 15.61
CA ASN A 157 21.90 22.46 15.35
C ASN A 157 21.51 23.93 15.19
N SER A 158 20.41 24.24 14.51
CA SER A 158 19.92 25.60 14.36
C SER A 158 19.48 26.22 15.68
N LEU A 159 18.77 25.43 16.54
CA LEU A 159 18.40 25.92 17.87
C LEU A 159 19.61 26.18 18.76
N ASN A 160 20.63 25.32 18.73
CA ASN A 160 21.87 25.55 19.47
C ASN A 160 22.60 26.82 18.97
N THR A 161 22.65 27.06 17.67
CA THR A 161 23.22 28.30 17.09
C THR A 161 22.40 29.51 17.54
N LEU A 162 21.06 29.42 17.52
CA LEU A 162 20.17 30.49 17.97
C LEU A 162 20.44 30.88 19.44
N ILE A 163 20.61 29.90 20.33
CA ILE A 163 20.92 30.12 21.74
C ILE A 163 22.22 30.91 21.86
N ALA A 164 23.27 30.52 21.12
CA ALA A 164 24.52 31.23 21.09
C ALA A 164 24.38 32.70 20.57
N GLU A 165 23.63 32.88 19.47
CA GLU A 165 23.36 34.20 18.91
C GLU A 165 22.58 35.10 19.88
N ILE A 166 21.63 34.55 20.66
CA ILE A 166 20.91 35.33 21.68
C ILE A 166 21.87 35.90 22.73
N GLU A 167 22.88 35.12 23.12
CA GLU A 167 23.83 35.53 24.13
C GLU A 167 24.86 36.55 23.60
N TYR A 168 25.35 36.36 22.36
CA TYR A 168 26.46 37.12 21.82
C TYR A 168 26.06 38.24 20.85
N ASN A 169 24.97 38.04 20.08
CA ASN A 169 24.49 38.98 19.07
C ASN A 169 22.96 38.96 18.94
N PRO A 170 22.20 39.54 19.89
CA PRO A 170 20.74 39.48 19.90
C PRO A 170 20.07 40.01 18.62
N GLY A 171 20.69 40.99 17.95
CA GLY A 171 20.21 41.51 16.67
C GLY A 171 20.23 40.46 15.57
N ASN A 172 21.32 39.71 15.46
CA ASN A 172 21.44 38.60 14.52
C ASN A 172 20.53 37.43 14.86
N ALA A 173 20.29 37.16 16.16
CA ALA A 173 19.36 36.13 16.59
C ALA A 173 17.94 36.35 16.03
N VAL A 174 17.48 37.60 15.91
CA VAL A 174 16.18 37.92 15.29
C VAL A 174 16.17 37.58 13.81
N HIS A 175 17.25 37.93 13.09
CA HIS A 175 17.40 37.62 11.66
C HIS A 175 17.48 36.10 11.45
N PHE A 176 18.28 35.42 12.26
CA PHE A 176 18.36 33.94 12.26
C PHE A 176 17.01 33.26 12.45
N THR A 177 16.22 33.71 13.43
CA THR A 177 14.87 33.16 13.70
C THR A 177 13.94 33.38 12.52
N LYS A 178 13.97 34.53 11.85
CA LYS A 178 13.16 34.80 10.65
C LYS A 178 13.51 33.82 9.52
N HIS A 179 14.80 33.66 9.21
CA HIS A 179 15.24 32.72 8.18
C HIS A 179 14.92 31.26 8.54
N LEU A 180 15.10 30.86 9.80
CA LEU A 180 14.72 29.54 10.29
C LEU A 180 13.22 29.27 10.08
N SER A 181 12.37 30.25 10.45
CA SER A 181 10.93 30.19 10.22
C SER A 181 10.58 30.08 8.72
N SER A 182 11.28 30.82 7.86
CA SER A 182 11.06 30.77 6.41
C SER A 182 11.43 29.41 5.81
N VAL A 183 12.56 28.84 6.25
CA VAL A 183 12.99 27.49 5.83
C VAL A 183 11.94 26.44 6.21
N TYR A 184 11.48 26.40 7.46
CA TYR A 184 10.49 25.41 7.86
C TYR A 184 9.12 25.62 7.21
N ARG A 185 8.70 26.87 7.01
CA ARG A 185 7.45 27.18 6.28
C ARG A 185 7.50 26.65 4.86
N TYR A 186 8.60 26.87 4.15
CA TYR A 186 8.77 26.37 2.78
C TYR A 186 8.74 24.84 2.74
N VAL A 187 9.49 24.15 3.62
CA VAL A 187 9.48 22.69 3.72
C VAL A 187 8.06 22.15 3.91
N LEU A 188 7.27 22.78 4.80
CA LEU A 188 5.88 22.38 5.03
C LEU A 188 4.97 22.66 3.82
N GLN A 189 5.15 23.79 3.13
CA GLN A 189 4.36 24.15 1.95
C GLN A 189 4.64 23.27 0.73
N CYS A 190 5.84 22.70 0.65
CA CYS A 190 6.24 21.84 -0.47
C CYS A 190 5.79 20.38 -0.34
N GLN A 191 5.17 19.98 0.78
CA GLN A 191 4.82 18.58 1.03
C GLN A 191 3.88 17.97 -0.02
N ASP A 192 2.93 18.77 -0.50
CA ASP A 192 1.94 18.35 -1.48
C ASP A 192 2.24 18.85 -2.91
N LYS A 193 3.35 19.59 -3.08
CA LYS A 193 3.75 20.11 -4.40
C LYS A 193 4.57 19.09 -5.17
N THR A 194 4.20 18.85 -6.41
CA THR A 194 4.96 18.01 -7.34
C THR A 194 6.15 18.75 -7.92
N LEU A 195 5.94 20.00 -8.32
CA LEU A 195 6.95 20.92 -8.87
C LEU A 195 6.79 22.29 -8.21
N VAL A 196 7.88 23.03 -8.17
CA VAL A 196 7.97 24.41 -7.68
C VAL A 196 8.75 25.25 -8.66
N THR A 197 8.62 26.58 -8.59
CA THR A 197 9.38 27.47 -9.45
C THR A 197 10.84 27.58 -8.98
N LEU A 198 11.74 27.83 -9.91
CA LEU A 198 13.14 28.11 -9.59
C LEU A 198 13.28 29.34 -8.68
N ALA A 199 12.37 30.33 -8.81
CA ALA A 199 12.35 31.48 -7.90
C ALA A 199 12.11 31.06 -6.45
N GLU A 200 11.11 30.19 -6.19
CA GLU A 200 10.82 29.68 -4.85
C GLU A 200 12.01 28.92 -4.25
N GLU A 201 12.69 28.07 -5.05
CA GLU A 201 13.88 27.33 -4.61
C GLU A 201 15.09 28.25 -4.31
N LEU A 202 15.27 29.29 -5.08
CA LEU A 202 16.37 30.27 -4.85
C LEU A 202 16.12 31.10 -3.60
N GLU A 203 14.90 31.58 -3.37
CA GLU A 203 14.53 32.31 -2.15
C GLU A 203 14.69 31.41 -0.91
N PHE A 204 14.27 30.19 -0.99
CA PHE A 204 14.48 29.19 0.05
C PHE A 204 15.98 28.96 0.29
N LEU A 205 16.77 28.72 -0.77
CA LEU A 205 18.20 28.49 -0.67
C LEU A 205 18.94 29.67 0.00
N GLN A 206 18.55 30.88 -0.30
CA GLN A 206 19.14 32.07 0.35
C GLN A 206 18.92 32.02 1.87
N SER A 207 17.71 31.73 2.31
CA SER A 207 17.41 31.58 3.74
C SER A 207 18.15 30.40 4.37
N TYR A 208 18.24 29.27 3.67
CA TYR A 208 18.97 28.08 4.13
C TYR A 208 20.46 28.31 4.27
N LEU A 209 21.10 28.95 3.30
CA LEU A 209 22.54 29.28 3.34
C LEU A 209 22.87 30.30 4.44
N PHE A 210 22.00 31.30 4.66
CA PHE A 210 22.19 32.26 5.76
C PHE A 210 22.31 31.54 7.13
N LEU A 211 21.47 30.53 7.39
CA LEU A 211 21.58 29.76 8.62
C LEU A 211 22.90 28.99 8.75
N HIS A 212 23.48 28.58 7.63
CA HIS A 212 24.78 27.92 7.61
C HIS A 212 25.94 28.94 7.71
N GLU A 213 25.82 30.14 7.11
CA GLU A 213 26.79 31.23 7.21
C GLU A 213 26.96 31.67 8.66
N VAL A 214 25.86 31.86 9.41
CA VAL A 214 25.95 32.20 10.84
C VAL A 214 26.73 31.16 11.64
N ARG A 215 26.61 29.88 11.28
CA ARG A 215 27.30 28.76 11.97
C ARG A 215 28.75 28.58 11.52
N LEU A 216 29.01 28.75 10.23
CA LEU A 216 30.31 28.46 9.61
C LEU A 216 31.17 29.72 9.43
N GLY A 217 30.63 30.90 9.66
CA GLY A 217 31.27 32.18 9.34
C GLY A 217 31.42 32.38 7.82
N ASP A 218 32.34 33.24 7.43
CA ASP A 218 32.64 33.60 6.02
C ASP A 218 33.28 32.44 5.22
N CYS A 219 33.09 31.20 5.68
CA CYS A 219 33.67 30.00 5.04
C CYS A 219 32.83 29.44 3.90
N ILE A 220 31.60 29.91 3.72
CA ILE A 220 30.70 29.45 2.66
C ILE A 220 30.15 30.66 1.89
N SER A 221 30.11 30.57 0.58
CA SER A 221 29.53 31.59 -0.28
C SER A 221 28.80 30.93 -1.45
N CYS A 222 27.75 31.58 -1.93
CA CYS A 222 26.99 31.13 -3.10
C CYS A 222 26.96 32.25 -4.14
N ASN A 223 27.32 31.91 -5.36
CA ASN A 223 27.22 32.80 -6.51
C ASN A 223 26.16 32.28 -7.45
N CYS A 224 25.10 33.05 -7.69
CA CYS A 224 23.99 32.69 -8.55
C CYS A 224 24.01 33.56 -9.82
N CYS A 225 24.21 32.91 -10.96
CA CYS A 225 24.28 33.56 -12.29
C CYS A 225 23.07 33.12 -13.16
N ILE A 226 21.83 33.27 -12.64
CA ILE A 226 20.63 32.91 -13.36
C ILE A 226 19.97 34.18 -13.92
N PRO A 227 19.72 34.27 -15.23
CA PRO A 227 18.99 35.38 -15.81
C PRO A 227 17.54 35.41 -15.30
N SER A 228 17.01 36.61 -15.07
CA SER A 228 15.68 36.81 -14.50
C SER A 228 14.52 36.15 -15.33
N GLY A 229 14.72 35.95 -16.62
CA GLY A 229 13.74 35.27 -17.50
C GLY A 229 13.52 33.77 -17.22
N TYR A 230 14.39 33.14 -16.41
CA TYR A 230 14.34 31.70 -16.14
C TYR A 230 13.82 31.34 -14.74
N THR A 231 13.46 32.32 -13.94
CA THR A 231 12.97 32.10 -12.57
C THR A 231 11.62 31.39 -12.50
N GLY A 232 10.85 31.42 -13.60
CA GLY A 232 9.59 30.69 -13.75
C GLY A 232 9.74 29.19 -14.08
N CYS A 233 10.94 28.73 -14.47
CA CYS A 233 11.14 27.31 -14.75
C CYS A 233 10.84 26.45 -13.52
N MET A 234 10.31 25.25 -13.77
CA MET A 234 9.85 24.35 -12.72
C MET A 234 10.85 23.21 -12.46
N LEU A 235 10.98 22.81 -11.19
CA LEU A 235 11.82 21.70 -10.75
C LEU A 235 11.20 21.01 -9.51
N PRO A 236 11.63 19.78 -9.16
CA PRO A 236 11.18 19.13 -7.94
C PRO A 236 11.53 19.94 -6.69
N PRO A 237 10.62 20.05 -5.70
CA PRO A 237 10.88 20.82 -4.48
C PRO A 237 12.06 20.29 -3.68
N LEU A 238 12.72 21.18 -2.92
CA LEU A 238 13.88 20.91 -2.07
C LEU A 238 15.11 20.37 -2.84
N THR A 239 15.18 20.64 -4.13
CA THR A 239 16.31 20.26 -4.99
C THR A 239 17.57 21.01 -4.61
N LEU A 240 17.50 22.35 -4.49
CA LEU A 240 18.65 23.17 -4.13
C LEU A 240 19.10 22.94 -2.69
N GLN A 241 18.17 22.65 -1.76
CA GLN A 241 18.53 22.21 -0.41
C GLN A 241 19.40 20.95 -0.43
N LEU A 242 18.94 19.92 -1.13
CA LEU A 242 19.65 18.64 -1.20
C LEU A 242 21.05 18.81 -1.79
N LEU A 243 21.20 19.64 -2.82
CA LEU A 243 22.50 19.93 -3.43
C LEU A 243 23.40 20.72 -2.49
N ALA A 244 22.90 21.76 -1.82
CA ALA A 244 23.66 22.53 -0.83
C ALA A 244 24.05 21.65 0.38
N GLU A 245 23.13 20.83 0.88
CA GLU A 245 23.40 19.87 1.95
C GLU A 245 24.48 18.85 1.54
N ASN A 246 24.45 18.38 0.30
CA ASN A 246 25.47 17.48 -0.24
C ASN A 246 26.87 18.19 -0.23
N VAL A 247 26.94 19.44 -0.64
CA VAL A 247 28.19 20.20 -0.58
C VAL A 247 28.70 20.33 0.86
N ILE A 248 27.83 20.72 1.79
CA ILE A 248 28.21 20.98 3.20
C ILE A 248 28.61 19.68 3.92
N ASN A 249 27.93 18.58 3.64
CA ASN A 249 28.17 17.31 4.32
C ASN A 249 29.42 16.59 3.83
N HIS A 250 29.72 16.66 2.54
CA HIS A 250 30.85 15.93 1.94
C HIS A 250 32.17 16.67 1.91
N ASN A 251 32.16 17.99 2.13
CA ASN A 251 33.36 18.79 2.04
C ASN A 251 33.81 19.36 3.39
N SER A 252 35.13 19.50 3.55
CA SER A 252 35.74 20.19 4.69
C SER A 252 35.72 21.69 4.42
N ILE A 253 34.92 22.41 5.21
CA ILE A 253 34.73 23.87 5.09
C ILE A 253 35.40 24.54 6.27
N THR A 254 36.41 25.39 6.00
CA THR A 254 37.18 26.10 7.02
C THR A 254 37.60 27.48 6.47
N LEU A 255 38.06 28.39 7.35
CA LEU A 255 38.60 29.69 6.92
C LEU A 255 39.78 29.57 5.93
N SER A 256 40.60 28.55 6.08
CA SER A 256 41.69 28.25 5.15
C SER A 256 41.27 27.57 3.85
N LYS A 257 40.08 27.01 3.83
CA LYS A 257 39.48 26.32 2.68
C LYS A 257 37.99 26.67 2.56
N PRO A 258 37.70 27.93 2.16
CA PRO A 258 36.32 28.35 1.99
C PRO A 258 35.66 27.60 0.85
N MET A 259 34.36 27.40 0.97
CA MET A 259 33.52 26.71 0.00
C MET A 259 32.74 27.71 -0.82
N LYS A 260 32.87 27.62 -2.14
CA LYS A 260 32.12 28.44 -3.09
C LYS A 260 31.14 27.53 -3.85
N ILE A 261 29.85 27.78 -3.73
CA ILE A 261 28.82 27.14 -4.52
C ILE A 261 28.52 28.05 -5.72
N GLU A 262 28.57 27.52 -6.92
CA GLU A 262 28.19 28.24 -8.14
C GLU A 262 26.93 27.64 -8.71
N ILE A 263 25.94 28.48 -9.01
CA ILE A 263 24.65 28.07 -9.58
C ILE A 263 24.48 28.87 -10.88
N CYS A 264 24.45 28.15 -11.98
CA CYS A 264 24.34 28.73 -13.32
C CYS A 264 23.24 27.97 -14.11
N LEU A 265 22.89 28.49 -15.27
CA LEU A 265 22.04 27.87 -16.22
C LEU A 265 22.79 27.45 -17.46
N GLU A 266 22.67 26.21 -17.89
CA GLU A 266 23.20 25.72 -19.17
C GLU A 266 22.06 25.05 -19.96
N GLU A 267 21.69 25.64 -21.06
CA GLU A 267 20.57 25.13 -21.89
C GLU A 267 19.28 24.89 -21.06
N GLU A 268 18.90 23.65 -20.92
CA GLU A 268 17.71 23.22 -20.13
C GLU A 268 18.07 22.73 -18.72
N TYR A 269 19.30 22.94 -18.25
CA TYR A 269 19.77 22.43 -16.96
C TYR A 269 20.18 23.54 -16.01
N LEU A 270 19.73 23.40 -14.77
CA LEU A 270 20.27 24.10 -13.62
C LEU A 270 21.57 23.40 -13.22
N VAL A 271 22.69 24.12 -13.29
CA VAL A 271 24.03 23.60 -13.00
C VAL A 271 24.46 24.08 -11.64
N VAL A 272 24.74 23.17 -10.73
CA VAL A 272 25.30 23.47 -9.41
C VAL A 272 26.67 22.84 -9.33
N SER A 273 27.69 23.67 -9.06
CA SER A 273 29.08 23.24 -8.98
C SER A 273 29.75 23.73 -7.71
N ASN A 274 30.72 22.94 -7.23
CA ASN A 274 31.56 23.29 -6.08
C ASN A 274 32.95 22.65 -6.17
N PRO A 275 33.98 23.24 -5.52
CA PRO A 275 35.28 22.60 -5.36
C PRO A 275 35.21 21.32 -4.56
N ILE A 276 36.00 20.30 -4.91
CA ILE A 276 36.10 19.04 -4.17
C ILE A 276 37.09 19.19 -3.02
N GLN A 277 36.61 19.14 -1.79
CA GLN A 277 37.40 19.26 -0.55
C GLN A 277 37.02 18.14 0.44
N PRO A 278 37.27 16.85 0.15
CA PRO A 278 36.67 15.73 0.86
C PRO A 278 37.03 15.73 2.35
N LYS A 279 36.02 15.42 3.19
CA LYS A 279 36.22 15.09 4.61
C LYS A 279 36.88 13.72 4.74
N LYS A 280 37.79 13.57 5.74
CA LYS A 280 38.55 12.32 5.98
C LYS A 280 37.69 11.14 6.42
N SER A 281 36.41 11.33 6.74
CA SER A 281 35.57 10.31 7.35
C SER A 281 34.11 10.43 6.95
N HIS A 282 33.73 10.18 5.71
CA HIS A 282 32.33 9.80 5.39
C HIS A 282 32.23 9.18 4.01
N GLU A 283 32.07 7.89 3.97
CA GLU A 283 31.33 7.22 2.89
C GLU A 283 29.84 7.40 3.19
N SER A 284 29.26 8.45 2.68
CA SER A 284 27.80 8.55 2.62
C SER A 284 27.36 7.81 1.35
N PRO A 285 26.51 6.79 1.44
CA PRO A 285 25.96 6.19 0.24
C PRO A 285 25.21 7.29 -0.52
N GLY A 286 25.49 7.49 -1.80
CA GLY A 286 24.90 8.54 -2.66
C GLY A 286 23.38 8.45 -2.85
N VAL A 287 22.66 8.13 -1.78
CA VAL A 287 21.22 7.94 -1.73
C VAL A 287 20.45 9.20 -2.06
N GLY A 288 20.96 10.36 -1.59
CA GLY A 288 20.29 11.64 -1.83
C GLY A 288 20.23 12.01 -3.32
N LEU A 289 21.36 11.97 -4.01
CA LEU A 289 21.42 12.28 -5.45
C LEU A 289 20.66 11.24 -6.29
N LYS A 290 20.70 9.95 -5.91
CA LYS A 290 19.92 8.91 -6.57
C LYS A 290 18.42 9.16 -6.42
N ASN A 291 17.97 9.57 -5.25
CA ASN A 291 16.57 9.92 -5.01
C ASN A 291 16.14 11.14 -5.83
N LEU A 292 17.02 12.16 -5.94
CA LEU A 292 16.79 13.32 -6.79
C LEU A 292 16.68 12.90 -8.27
N SER A 293 17.60 12.07 -8.77
CA SER A 293 17.57 11.55 -10.13
C SER A 293 16.25 10.83 -10.45
N ASN A 294 15.81 9.95 -9.56
CA ASN A 294 14.54 9.24 -9.71
C ASN A 294 13.33 10.21 -9.72
N ARG A 295 13.34 11.26 -8.87
CA ARG A 295 12.27 12.27 -8.87
C ARG A 295 12.26 13.07 -10.17
N CYS A 296 13.41 13.51 -10.66
CA CYS A 296 13.52 14.21 -11.94
C CYS A 296 13.03 13.33 -13.10
N LEU A 297 13.43 12.06 -13.13
CA LEU A 297 12.99 11.13 -14.16
C LEU A 297 11.45 10.95 -14.16
N LEU A 298 10.85 10.78 -12.98
CA LEU A 298 9.40 10.61 -12.83
C LEU A 298 8.59 11.87 -13.17
N MET A 299 9.10 13.06 -12.83
CA MET A 299 8.36 14.32 -12.95
C MET A 299 8.67 15.09 -14.23
N LEU A 300 9.92 15.00 -14.72
CA LEU A 300 10.42 15.78 -15.86
C LEU A 300 10.82 14.91 -17.05
N GLY A 301 10.81 13.56 -16.89
CA GLY A 301 11.20 12.63 -17.95
C GLY A 301 12.71 12.56 -18.24
N LYS A 302 13.53 13.27 -17.45
CA LYS A 302 15.00 13.34 -17.61
C LYS A 302 15.67 13.08 -16.26
N GLU A 303 16.82 12.41 -16.27
CA GLU A 303 17.63 12.20 -15.08
C GLU A 303 18.60 13.39 -14.87
N ILE A 304 19.12 13.51 -13.64
CA ILE A 304 20.21 14.44 -13.36
C ILE A 304 21.51 13.93 -13.97
N ILE A 305 22.41 14.85 -14.30
CA ILE A 305 23.76 14.52 -14.79
C ILE A 305 24.76 14.88 -13.69
N ILE A 306 25.56 13.91 -13.28
CA ILE A 306 26.61 14.10 -12.27
C ILE A 306 27.97 14.02 -12.97
N GLN A 307 28.77 15.05 -12.81
CA GLN A 307 30.12 15.12 -13.36
C GLN A 307 31.11 15.36 -12.21
N ARG A 308 32.18 14.60 -12.18
CA ARG A 308 33.25 14.72 -11.20
C ARG A 308 34.56 14.85 -11.95
N GLU A 309 35.05 16.06 -11.97
CA GLU A 309 36.40 16.40 -12.48
C GLU A 309 37.42 16.36 -11.33
N GLU A 310 38.71 16.54 -11.62
CA GLU A 310 39.77 16.47 -10.59
C GLU A 310 39.54 17.41 -9.41
N LYS A 311 38.99 18.61 -9.65
CA LYS A 311 38.86 19.68 -8.64
C LYS A 311 37.44 20.17 -8.44
N VAL A 312 36.52 19.82 -9.30
CA VAL A 312 35.16 20.36 -9.31
C VAL A 312 34.14 19.22 -9.37
N PHE A 313 33.12 19.31 -8.53
CA PHE A 313 31.93 18.45 -8.56
C PHE A 313 30.78 19.25 -9.13
N THR A 314 30.09 18.71 -10.12
CA THR A 314 28.99 19.37 -10.82
C THR A 314 27.78 18.45 -10.89
N VAL A 315 26.62 19.01 -10.59
CA VAL A 315 25.31 18.34 -10.77
C VAL A 315 24.48 19.22 -11.69
N LYS A 316 23.96 18.63 -12.77
CA LYS A 316 23.03 19.28 -13.70
C LYS A 316 21.63 18.71 -13.46
N VAL A 317 20.69 19.57 -13.13
CA VAL A 317 19.30 19.22 -12.85
C VAL A 317 18.43 19.71 -14.01
N PRO A 318 17.62 18.86 -14.63
CA PRO A 318 16.73 19.29 -15.70
C PRO A 318 15.67 20.25 -15.18
N LEU A 319 15.34 21.26 -15.97
CA LEU A 319 14.27 22.22 -15.71
C LEU A 319 13.13 22.01 -16.70
N LEU A 320 11.91 22.22 -16.23
CA LEU A 320 10.72 22.28 -17.09
C LEU A 320 10.44 23.76 -17.39
N TYR A 321 10.42 24.09 -18.66
CA TYR A 321 10.00 25.40 -19.14
C TYR A 321 8.50 25.40 -19.36
N GLU A 322 7.77 26.42 -18.89
CA GLU A 322 6.37 26.64 -19.29
C GLU A 322 6.26 27.08 -20.75
#